data_8615b155492e06c299e6a151784bea9f
#
_entry.id   8615b155492e06c299e6a151784bea9f
#
_cell.length_a   1.000
_cell.length_b   1.000
_cell.length_c   1.000
_cell.angle_alpha   90.00
_cell.angle_beta   90.00
_cell.angle_gamma   90.00
#
_symmetry.space_group_name_H-M   'P 1'
#
loop_
_entity.id
_entity.type
_entity.pdbx_description
1 polymer ?
#
loop_
_entity_poly.entity_id
_entity_poly.type
_entity_poly.pdbx_seq_one_letter_code
_entity_poly.pdbx_strand_id
1 'polypeptide(L)'
;AVREADIIITTTPSTSPIILDQWVQPGTHITAVGADSPGKQELETALVARADLVVCDLTQQSLDHGEFQHARACGVLPQVIELGQILNGDHPGRPSDDAITIADLTGIAPQDIAVAGSVLHAYQNRKDK
;
A
#
# COMPACT_ATOMS: atom_id res chain seq x y z
N ALA A 1 -5.44 6.38 -18.95
CA ALA A 1 -4.42 5.52 -18.33
C ALA A 1 -5.03 4.77 -17.14
N VAL A 2 -5.55 5.45 -16.08
CA VAL A 2 -6.07 4.77 -14.87
C VAL A 2 -7.19 3.77 -15.17
N ARG A 3 -8.14 4.15 -16.02
CA ARG A 3 -9.36 3.34 -16.32
C ARG A 3 -9.10 1.99 -17.02
N GLU A 4 -7.89 1.77 -17.51
CA GLU A 4 -7.52 0.57 -18.28
C GLU A 4 -6.31 -0.16 -17.62
N ALA A 5 -6.00 0.24 -16.39
CA ALA A 5 -4.85 -0.31 -15.68
C ALA A 5 -5.29 -1.44 -14.73
N ASP A 6 -4.64 -2.58 -14.82
CA ASP A 6 -4.79 -3.68 -13.87
C ASP A 6 -3.99 -3.39 -12.57
N ILE A 7 -2.88 -2.65 -12.71
CA ILE A 7 -2.01 -2.27 -11.58
C ILE A 7 -1.75 -0.76 -11.64
N ILE A 8 -1.96 -0.08 -10.52
CA ILE A 8 -1.71 1.34 -10.34
C ILE A 8 -0.70 1.50 -9.20
N ILE A 9 0.35 2.30 -9.43
CA ILE A 9 1.31 2.66 -8.39
C ILE A 9 1.33 4.18 -8.28
N THR A 10 1.09 4.71 -7.08
CA THR A 10 1.14 6.14 -6.80
C THR A 10 2.31 6.48 -5.87
N THR A 11 3.06 7.52 -6.22
CA THR A 11 4.29 7.94 -5.52
C THR A 11 4.41 9.45 -5.43
N THR A 12 3.29 10.16 -5.28
CA THR A 12 3.26 11.62 -5.35
C THR A 12 3.19 12.28 -3.96
N PRO A 13 3.59 13.54 -3.81
CA PRO A 13 3.41 14.29 -2.57
C PRO A 13 2.01 14.92 -2.46
N SER A 14 1.02 14.43 -3.20
CA SER A 14 -0.31 15.05 -3.25
C SER A 14 -0.97 15.10 -1.87
N THR A 15 -1.72 16.18 -1.63
CA THR A 15 -2.57 16.37 -0.46
C THR A 15 -4.06 16.31 -0.81
N SER A 16 -4.37 15.87 -2.02
CA SER A 16 -5.74 15.64 -2.50
C SER A 16 -5.77 14.46 -3.46
N PRO A 17 -6.90 13.75 -3.55
CA PRO A 17 -7.00 12.56 -4.39
C PRO A 17 -6.62 12.80 -5.85
N ILE A 18 -5.74 11.95 -6.37
CA ILE A 18 -5.34 11.90 -7.78
C ILE A 18 -5.90 10.66 -8.48
N ILE A 19 -6.34 9.68 -7.72
CA ILE A 19 -7.06 8.50 -8.21
C ILE A 19 -8.48 8.54 -7.65
N LEU A 20 -9.47 8.70 -8.55
CA LEU A 20 -10.87 8.76 -8.17
C LEU A 20 -11.52 7.36 -8.25
N ASP A 21 -12.46 7.11 -7.35
CA ASP A 21 -13.20 5.84 -7.25
C ASP A 21 -13.81 5.40 -8.59
N GLN A 22 -14.47 6.32 -9.27
CA GLN A 22 -15.14 6.06 -10.56
C GLN A 22 -14.20 5.67 -11.73
N TRP A 23 -12.88 5.77 -11.53
CA TRP A 23 -11.91 5.39 -12.56
C TRP A 23 -11.39 3.97 -12.39
N VAL A 24 -11.54 3.39 -11.21
CA VAL A 24 -10.96 2.08 -10.87
C VAL A 24 -11.95 0.97 -11.16
N GLN A 25 -11.53 -0.01 -11.94
CA GLN A 25 -12.34 -1.15 -12.35
C GLN A 25 -12.20 -2.32 -11.36
N PRO A 26 -13.18 -3.24 -11.33
CA PRO A 26 -13.01 -4.54 -10.68
C PRO A 26 -11.70 -5.20 -11.15
N GLY A 27 -11.00 -5.89 -10.24
CA GLY A 27 -9.76 -6.56 -10.54
C GLY A 27 -8.49 -5.70 -10.43
N THR A 28 -8.62 -4.39 -10.23
CA THR A 28 -7.46 -3.50 -10.11
C THR A 28 -6.73 -3.67 -8.78
N HIS A 29 -5.39 -3.72 -8.84
CA HIS A 29 -4.51 -3.57 -7.68
C HIS A 29 -3.90 -2.18 -7.62
N ILE A 30 -3.89 -1.55 -6.44
CA ILE A 30 -3.31 -0.23 -6.22
C ILE A 30 -2.23 -0.34 -5.13
N THR A 31 -1.02 0.15 -5.43
CA THR A 31 0.03 0.36 -4.43
C THR A 31 0.21 1.86 -4.21
N ALA A 32 -0.21 2.36 -3.06
CA ALA A 32 -0.06 3.75 -2.66
C ALA A 32 1.20 3.90 -1.79
N VAL A 33 2.16 4.70 -2.26
CA VAL A 33 3.46 4.89 -1.60
C VAL A 33 3.69 6.37 -1.26
N GLY A 34 2.94 7.27 -1.88
CA GLY A 34 3.20 8.71 -1.76
C GLY A 34 2.71 9.34 -0.46
N ALA A 35 1.71 8.77 0.20
CA ALA A 35 1.20 9.25 1.47
C ALA A 35 2.05 8.69 2.64
N ASP A 36 3.09 9.42 3.03
CA ASP A 36 4.04 9.08 4.10
C ASP A 36 4.08 10.14 5.21
N SER A 37 3.13 11.07 5.21
CA SER A 37 3.07 12.19 6.15
C SER A 37 1.63 12.63 6.39
N PRO A 38 1.31 13.21 7.56
CA PRO A 38 -0.04 13.68 7.86
C PRO A 38 -0.58 14.64 6.79
N GLY A 39 -1.82 14.41 6.37
CA GLY A 39 -2.53 15.23 5.39
C GLY A 39 -2.22 14.94 3.93
N LYS A 40 -1.25 14.06 3.61
CA LYS A 40 -1.09 13.55 2.24
C LYS A 40 -2.22 12.61 1.86
N GLN A 41 -2.59 12.64 0.59
CA GLN A 41 -3.65 11.79 0.05
C GLN A 41 -3.49 11.61 -1.46
N GLU A 42 -3.49 10.39 -1.93
CA GLU A 42 -3.44 10.07 -3.35
C GLU A 42 -4.74 9.43 -3.86
N LEU A 43 -5.45 8.69 -2.98
CA LEU A 43 -6.66 7.95 -3.32
C LEU A 43 -7.91 8.65 -2.76
N GLU A 44 -8.99 8.61 -3.52
CA GLU A 44 -10.29 9.05 -3.02
C GLU A 44 -10.74 8.15 -1.86
N THR A 45 -11.25 8.73 -0.78
CA THR A 45 -11.71 7.99 0.40
C THR A 45 -12.79 6.95 0.06
N ALA A 46 -13.66 7.26 -0.91
CA ALA A 46 -14.67 6.33 -1.41
C ALA A 46 -14.05 5.09 -2.06
N LEU A 47 -12.93 5.24 -2.75
CA LEU A 47 -12.20 4.12 -3.34
C LEU A 47 -11.62 3.20 -2.26
N VAL A 48 -11.03 3.76 -1.21
CA VAL A 48 -10.53 2.98 -0.07
C VAL A 48 -11.67 2.24 0.63
N ALA A 49 -12.82 2.91 0.82
CA ALA A 49 -14.00 2.31 1.44
C ALA A 49 -14.62 1.16 0.63
N ARG A 50 -14.46 1.18 -0.69
CA ARG A 50 -15.00 0.17 -1.62
C ARG A 50 -14.06 -1.01 -1.85
N ALA A 51 -12.80 -0.89 -1.45
CA ALA A 51 -11.82 -1.95 -1.68
C ALA A 51 -12.20 -3.25 -0.94
N ASP A 52 -12.03 -4.37 -1.62
CA ASP A 52 -12.29 -5.71 -1.07
C ASP A 52 -11.20 -6.16 -0.10
N LEU A 53 -9.98 -5.63 -0.27
CA LEU A 53 -8.86 -5.89 0.61
C LEU A 53 -7.97 -4.64 0.70
N VAL A 54 -7.74 -4.16 1.93
CA VAL A 54 -6.78 -3.10 2.22
C VAL A 54 -5.64 -3.65 3.06
N VAL A 55 -4.42 -3.44 2.60
CA VAL A 55 -3.18 -3.98 3.18
C VAL A 55 -2.24 -2.84 3.50
N CYS A 56 -1.43 -2.96 4.54
CA CYS A 56 -0.36 -2.01 4.83
C CYS A 56 0.92 -2.73 5.28
N ASP A 57 2.02 -2.01 5.33
CA ASP A 57 3.27 -2.49 5.92
C ASP A 57 3.23 -2.43 7.45
N LEU A 58 2.67 -1.37 8.05
CA LEU A 58 2.48 -1.21 9.49
C LEU A 58 1.20 -0.43 9.78
N THR A 59 0.23 -1.07 10.42
CA THR A 59 -1.10 -0.51 10.67
C THR A 59 -1.04 0.85 11.36
N GLN A 60 -0.22 0.99 12.41
CA GLN A 60 -0.14 2.25 13.15
C GLN A 60 0.31 3.41 12.26
N GLN A 61 1.31 3.22 11.42
CA GLN A 61 1.82 4.26 10.51
C GLN A 61 0.80 4.61 9.44
N SER A 62 0.21 3.61 8.80
CA SER A 62 -0.80 3.78 7.77
C SER A 62 -2.01 4.58 8.27
N LEU A 63 -2.44 4.34 9.50
CA LEU A 63 -3.56 5.05 10.12
C LEU A 63 -3.22 6.47 10.58
N ASP A 64 -1.96 6.75 10.92
CA ASP A 64 -1.55 8.04 11.45
C ASP A 64 -1.12 9.02 10.33
N HIS A 65 -0.45 8.50 9.29
CA HIS A 65 0.12 9.34 8.24
C HIS A 65 0.21 8.68 6.85
N GLY A 66 -0.27 7.44 6.70
CA GLY A 66 -0.39 6.76 5.41
C GLY A 66 -1.69 7.11 4.68
N GLU A 67 -1.95 6.42 3.60
CA GLU A 67 -3.13 6.65 2.74
C GLU A 67 -4.45 6.41 3.48
N PHE A 68 -4.46 5.51 4.49
CA PHE A 68 -5.69 5.14 5.18
C PHE A 68 -6.14 6.13 6.27
N GLN A 69 -5.34 7.17 6.59
CA GLN A 69 -5.67 8.19 7.59
C GLN A 69 -7.03 8.86 7.33
N HIS A 70 -7.34 9.17 6.07
CA HIS A 70 -8.58 9.86 5.69
C HIS A 70 -9.82 8.95 5.78
N ALA A 71 -9.72 7.71 5.33
CA ALA A 71 -10.79 6.73 5.42
C ALA A 71 -11.10 6.38 6.88
N ARG A 72 -10.06 6.28 7.74
CA ARG A 72 -10.19 6.14 9.19
C ARG A 72 -10.93 7.33 9.81
N ALA A 73 -10.53 8.55 9.48
CA ALA A 73 -11.15 9.76 10.02
C ALA A 73 -12.63 9.89 9.64
N CYS A 74 -13.01 9.41 8.45
CA CYS A 74 -14.40 9.35 7.98
C CYS A 74 -15.19 8.15 8.53
N GLY A 75 -14.55 7.20 9.23
CA GLY A 75 -15.20 6.00 9.77
C GLY A 75 -15.63 4.98 8.71
N VAL A 76 -15.01 5.00 7.53
CA VAL A 76 -15.35 4.13 6.38
C VAL A 76 -14.23 3.16 6.00
N LEU A 77 -13.15 3.12 6.78
CA LEU A 77 -12.02 2.23 6.51
C LEU A 77 -12.40 0.76 6.74
N PRO A 78 -12.20 -0.14 5.76
CA PRO A 78 -12.32 -1.58 5.95
C PRO A 78 -11.32 -2.13 6.97
N GLN A 79 -11.44 -3.41 7.31
CA GLN A 79 -10.44 -4.09 8.14
C GLN A 79 -9.08 -4.06 7.43
N VAL A 80 -8.07 -3.48 8.07
CA VAL A 80 -6.70 -3.42 7.55
C VAL A 80 -5.97 -4.70 7.90
N ILE A 81 -5.26 -5.27 6.92
CA ILE A 81 -4.40 -6.45 7.08
C ILE A 81 -2.94 -6.02 6.91
N GLU A 82 -2.06 -6.41 7.78
CA GLU A 82 -0.63 -6.18 7.57
C GLU A 82 -0.06 -7.18 6.55
N LEU A 83 0.77 -6.68 5.64
CA LEU A 83 1.39 -7.50 4.58
C LEU A 83 2.12 -8.73 5.14
N GLY A 84 2.71 -8.59 6.33
CA GLY A 84 3.36 -9.69 7.05
C GLY A 84 2.42 -10.87 7.33
N GLN A 85 1.15 -10.63 7.62
CA GLN A 85 0.15 -11.68 7.86
C GLN A 85 -0.12 -12.49 6.59
N ILE A 86 -0.13 -11.84 5.42
CA ILE A 86 -0.29 -12.53 4.13
C ILE A 86 0.97 -13.35 3.81
N LEU A 87 2.15 -12.78 4.00
CA LEU A 87 3.42 -13.45 3.73
C LEU A 87 3.67 -14.67 4.64
N ASN A 88 3.18 -14.61 5.87
CA ASN A 88 3.27 -15.72 6.83
C ASN A 88 2.18 -16.79 6.64
N GLY A 89 1.18 -16.54 5.79
CA GLY A 89 0.05 -17.44 5.56
C GLY A 89 -1.08 -17.32 6.60
N ASP A 90 -1.06 -16.28 7.44
CA ASP A 90 -2.10 -16.03 8.44
C ASP A 90 -3.37 -15.43 7.80
N HIS A 91 -3.23 -14.84 6.60
CA HIS A 91 -4.33 -14.31 5.79
C HIS A 91 -4.18 -14.76 4.32
N PRO A 92 -5.26 -15.19 3.64
CA PRO A 92 -5.19 -15.72 2.27
C PRO A 92 -4.81 -14.67 1.21
N GLY A 93 -4.85 -13.39 1.53
CA GLY A 93 -4.59 -12.31 0.57
C GLY A 93 -5.81 -11.99 -0.31
N ARG A 94 -5.58 -11.74 -1.59
CA ARG A 94 -6.59 -11.34 -2.57
C ARG A 94 -7.73 -12.37 -2.67
N PRO A 95 -9.01 -11.97 -2.47
CA PRO A 95 -10.11 -12.92 -2.37
C PRO A 95 -10.62 -13.45 -3.74
N SER A 96 -10.45 -12.70 -4.82
CA SER A 96 -10.86 -13.10 -6.18
C SER A 96 -10.14 -12.26 -7.25
N ASP A 97 -10.26 -12.67 -8.51
CA ASP A 97 -9.67 -11.94 -9.63
C ASP A 97 -10.34 -10.58 -9.86
N ASP A 98 -11.62 -10.44 -9.53
CA ASP A 98 -12.37 -9.18 -9.64
C ASP A 98 -12.18 -8.27 -8.44
N ALA A 99 -11.51 -8.72 -7.38
CA ALA A 99 -11.34 -7.93 -6.16
C ALA A 99 -10.49 -6.68 -6.41
N ILE A 100 -10.92 -5.54 -5.87
CA ILE A 100 -10.11 -4.33 -5.80
C ILE A 100 -9.26 -4.41 -4.53
N THR A 101 -7.94 -4.34 -4.70
CA THR A 101 -7.00 -4.44 -3.58
C THR A 101 -6.13 -3.20 -3.51
N ILE A 102 -5.92 -2.68 -2.29
CA ILE A 102 -5.09 -1.50 -2.04
C ILE A 102 -4.01 -1.86 -1.03
N ALA A 103 -2.75 -1.57 -1.36
CA ALA A 103 -1.62 -1.64 -0.46
C ALA A 103 -1.11 -0.22 -0.17
N ASP A 104 -1.16 0.19 1.09
CA ASP A 104 -0.57 1.42 1.60
C ASP A 104 0.80 1.10 2.20
N LEU A 105 1.86 1.64 1.60
CA LEU A 105 3.24 1.36 2.00
C LEU A 105 3.93 2.65 2.43
N THR A 106 3.97 2.87 3.73
CA THR A 106 4.60 4.06 4.34
C THR A 106 6.11 3.93 4.53
N GLY A 107 6.63 2.70 4.37
CA GLY A 107 8.03 2.37 4.63
C GLY A 107 8.31 2.07 6.10
N ILE A 108 9.00 0.96 6.35
CA ILE A 108 9.37 0.52 7.71
C ILE A 108 10.85 0.15 7.78
N ALA A 109 11.51 0.49 8.89
CA ALA A 109 12.93 0.26 9.10
C ALA A 109 13.44 -1.18 8.82
N PRO A 110 12.68 -2.26 9.08
CA PRO A 110 13.09 -3.61 8.70
C PRO A 110 13.38 -3.80 7.20
N GLN A 111 12.71 -3.04 6.31
CA GLN A 111 12.97 -3.08 4.86
C GLN A 111 14.36 -2.55 4.54
N ASP A 112 14.75 -1.42 5.15
CA ASP A 112 16.08 -0.82 4.97
C ASP A 112 17.17 -1.75 5.49
N ILE A 113 16.96 -2.36 6.66
CA ILE A 113 17.91 -3.32 7.26
C ILE A 113 18.09 -4.55 6.36
N ALA A 114 17.01 -5.09 5.81
CA ALA A 114 17.06 -6.25 4.93
C ALA A 114 17.83 -5.95 3.63
N VAL A 115 17.56 -4.80 3.02
CA VAL A 115 18.27 -4.35 1.80
C VAL A 115 19.74 -4.09 2.11
N ALA A 116 20.07 -3.35 3.17
CA ALA A 116 21.44 -3.06 3.58
C ALA A 116 22.23 -4.35 3.87
N GLY A 117 21.61 -5.31 4.56
CA GLY A 117 22.19 -6.62 4.82
C GLY A 117 22.51 -7.39 3.53
N SER A 118 21.57 -7.39 2.58
CA SER A 118 21.74 -8.04 1.28
C SER A 118 22.88 -7.41 0.46
N VAL A 119 22.97 -6.08 0.46
CA VAL A 119 24.04 -5.34 -0.22
C VAL A 119 25.40 -5.63 0.41
N LEU A 120 25.48 -5.61 1.74
CA LEU A 120 26.71 -5.93 2.46
C LEU A 120 27.20 -7.35 2.16
N HIS A 121 26.30 -8.33 2.20
CA HIS A 121 26.61 -9.72 1.87
C HIS A 121 27.14 -9.87 0.43
N ALA A 122 26.47 -9.23 -0.53
CA ALA A 122 26.89 -9.25 -1.93
C ALA A 122 28.28 -8.58 -2.12
N TYR A 123 28.58 -7.51 -1.39
CA TYR A 123 29.88 -6.83 -1.43
C TYR A 123 31.01 -7.70 -0.85
N GLN A 124 30.77 -8.37 0.28
CA GLN A 124 31.74 -9.29 0.89
C GLN A 124 32.08 -10.44 -0.04
N ASN A 125 31.07 -11.08 -0.65
CA ASN A 125 31.27 -12.19 -1.59
C ASN A 125 32.02 -11.80 -2.89
N ARG A 126 32.08 -10.50 -3.24
CA ARG A 126 32.91 -10.02 -4.37
C ARG A 126 34.38 -9.88 -4.05
N LYS A 127 34.75 -9.68 -2.78
CA LYS A 127 36.14 -9.54 -2.36
C LYS A 127 36.88 -10.88 -2.24
N ASP A 128 36.09 -11.99 -2.16
CA ASP A 128 36.62 -13.34 -2.02
C ASP A 128 36.82 -14.03 -3.38
N LYS A 129 36.63 -13.29 -4.49
CA LYS A 129 36.91 -13.72 -5.87
C LYS A 129 38.03 -12.88 -6.49
#